data_8bf430a37e300e8b23bb801e1c9cbbd4
#
_entry.id   8bf430a37e300e8b23bb801e1c9cbbd4
#
_cell.length_a   1.000
_cell.length_b   1.000
_cell.length_c   1.000
_cell.angle_alpha   90.00
_cell.angle_beta   90.00
_cell.angle_gamma   90.00
#
_symmetry.space_group_name_H-M   'P 1'
#
loop_
_entity.id
_entity.type
_entity.pdbx_description
1 polymer ?
#
loop_
_entity_poly.entity_id
_entity_poly.type
_entity_poly.pdbx_seq_one_letter_code
_entity_poly.pdbx_strand_id
1 'polypeptide(L)'
;MPKSLFQEIIFTILMVLVMVYAMICYNISLAIGGLSNQVFLMAFKELAIMAPIAFVLDMLIAGPLAKKITFKLFNPEQDKPIFIVLSISICSIWFMCPLMSLVATILFKGGFNSNTVSTWISTTAKNYPMATFWQLLFAGPIVRKIFGLIFRNK
;
A
#
# COMPACT_ATOMS: atom_id res chain seq x y z
N MET A 1 14.49 9.26 -4.56
CA MET A 1 14.30 8.61 -3.23
C MET A 1 14.36 9.68 -2.14
N PRO A 2 13.57 9.54 -1.07
CA PRO A 2 13.63 10.44 0.08
C PRO A 2 15.03 10.46 0.70
N LYS A 3 15.52 11.66 1.02
CA LYS A 3 16.87 11.85 1.60
C LYS A 3 16.84 12.18 3.09
N SER A 4 15.67 12.50 3.63
CA SER A 4 15.48 12.82 5.06
C SER A 4 14.23 12.14 5.60
N LEU A 5 14.15 12.02 6.93
CA LEU A 5 12.98 11.45 7.60
C LEU A 5 11.69 12.20 7.24
N PHE A 6 11.75 13.53 7.14
CA PHE A 6 10.59 14.34 6.73
C PHE A 6 10.13 14.02 5.31
N GLN A 7 11.06 13.87 4.36
CA GLN A 7 10.75 13.47 3.00
C GLN A 7 10.19 12.05 2.95
N GLU A 8 10.69 11.15 3.77
CA GLU A 8 10.20 9.79 3.89
C GLU A 8 8.74 9.76 4.39
N ILE A 9 8.43 10.54 5.40
CA ILE A 9 7.06 10.67 5.93
C ILE A 9 6.10 11.16 4.84
N ILE A 10 6.46 12.23 4.12
CA ILE A 10 5.62 12.77 3.03
C ILE A 10 5.45 11.76 1.91
N PHE A 11 6.52 11.10 1.51
CA PHE A 11 6.46 10.04 0.48
C PHE A 11 5.53 8.91 0.89
N THR A 12 5.65 8.45 2.13
CA THR A 12 4.79 7.38 2.68
C THR A 12 3.33 7.81 2.75
N ILE A 13 3.04 9.04 3.18
CA ILE A 13 1.67 9.58 3.19
C ILE A 13 1.07 9.56 1.78
N LEU A 14 1.78 10.06 0.79
CA LEU A 14 1.32 10.07 -0.59
C LEU A 14 1.08 8.64 -1.11
N MET A 15 2.02 7.74 -0.84
CA MET A 15 1.91 6.34 -1.25
C MET A 15 0.71 5.66 -0.59
N VAL A 16 0.53 5.83 0.72
CA VAL A 16 -0.59 5.28 1.48
C VAL A 16 -1.91 5.79 0.93
N LEU A 17 -2.06 7.09 0.71
CA LEU A 17 -3.30 7.66 0.19
C LEU A 17 -3.66 7.07 -1.18
N VAL A 18 -2.72 7.01 -2.11
CA VAL A 18 -2.96 6.48 -3.45
C VAL A 18 -3.26 4.97 -3.43
N MET A 19 -2.47 4.21 -2.69
CA MET A 19 -2.61 2.76 -2.61
C MET A 19 -3.87 2.34 -1.86
N VAL A 20 -4.08 2.88 -0.68
CA VAL A 20 -5.18 2.46 0.20
C VAL A 20 -6.51 2.85 -0.42
N TYR A 21 -6.63 4.05 -0.98
CA TYR A 21 -7.85 4.49 -1.65
C TYR A 21 -8.25 3.56 -2.80
N ALA A 22 -7.30 3.24 -3.69
CA ALA A 22 -7.55 2.32 -4.80
C ALA A 22 -7.93 0.92 -4.33
N MET A 23 -7.28 0.41 -3.30
CA MET A 23 -7.59 -0.90 -2.74
C MET A 23 -8.94 -0.94 -2.03
N ILE A 24 -9.34 0.12 -1.35
CA ILE A 24 -10.67 0.24 -0.76
C ILE A 24 -11.74 0.26 -1.85
N CYS A 25 -11.56 1.06 -2.90
CA CYS A 25 -12.47 1.08 -4.05
C CYS A 25 -12.62 -0.31 -4.66
N TYR A 26 -11.51 -1.01 -4.84
CA TYR A 26 -11.49 -2.38 -5.36
C TYR A 26 -12.28 -3.35 -4.47
N ASN A 27 -12.02 -3.34 -3.17
CA ASN A 27 -12.72 -4.23 -2.22
C ASN A 27 -14.22 -3.94 -2.14
N ILE A 28 -14.63 -2.67 -2.10
CA ILE A 28 -16.05 -2.29 -2.11
C ILE A 28 -16.72 -2.72 -3.41
N SER A 29 -16.07 -2.50 -4.55
CA SER A 29 -16.58 -2.92 -5.85
C SER A 29 -16.81 -4.43 -5.93
N LEU A 30 -15.90 -5.22 -5.36
CA LEU A 30 -16.09 -6.68 -5.27
C LEU A 30 -17.27 -7.06 -4.37
N ALA A 31 -17.47 -6.34 -3.28
CA ALA A 31 -18.54 -6.61 -2.32
C ALA A 31 -19.93 -6.32 -2.89
N ILE A 32 -20.07 -5.24 -3.67
CA ILE A 32 -21.37 -4.82 -4.24
C ILE A 32 -21.59 -5.30 -5.69
N GLY A 33 -20.61 -6.00 -6.27
CA GLY A 33 -20.74 -6.59 -7.60
C GLY A 33 -20.41 -5.68 -8.78
N GLY A 34 -19.80 -4.52 -8.54
CA GLY A 34 -19.39 -3.62 -9.62
C GLY A 34 -18.95 -2.24 -9.17
N LEU A 35 -18.36 -1.50 -10.09
CA LEU A 35 -17.91 -0.14 -9.87
C LEU A 35 -19.08 0.85 -10.09
N SER A 36 -19.32 1.71 -9.12
CA SER A 36 -20.31 2.78 -9.19
C SER A 36 -19.81 4.06 -8.53
N ASN A 37 -20.49 5.19 -8.78
CA ASN A 37 -20.11 6.45 -8.16
C ASN A 37 -20.19 6.41 -6.61
N GLN A 38 -21.07 5.57 -6.06
CA GLN A 38 -21.18 5.37 -4.61
C GLN A 38 -19.94 4.72 -4.01
N VAL A 39 -19.24 3.88 -4.77
CA VAL A 39 -17.98 3.25 -4.32
C VAL A 39 -16.95 4.30 -3.94
N PHE A 40 -16.79 5.34 -4.73
CA PHE A 40 -15.82 6.41 -4.47
C PHE A 40 -16.17 7.21 -3.21
N LEU A 41 -17.44 7.45 -2.94
CA LEU A 41 -17.90 8.13 -1.73
C LEU A 41 -17.73 7.25 -0.49
N MET A 42 -18.08 5.98 -0.58
CA MET A 42 -17.87 5.01 0.50
C MET A 42 -16.39 4.82 0.82
N ALA A 43 -15.54 4.81 -0.21
CA ALA A 43 -14.11 4.69 -0.06
C ALA A 43 -13.49 5.82 0.74
N PHE A 44 -13.98 7.05 0.63
CA PHE A 44 -13.49 8.18 1.45
C PHE A 44 -13.74 7.97 2.95
N LYS A 45 -14.87 7.38 3.32
CA LYS A 45 -15.17 7.07 4.73
C LYS A 45 -14.24 6.02 5.30
N GLU A 46 -14.02 4.95 4.55
CA GLU A 46 -13.08 3.90 4.95
C GLU A 46 -11.63 4.38 4.94
N LEU A 47 -11.26 5.25 3.99
CA LEU A 47 -9.93 5.84 3.90
C LEU A 47 -9.55 6.60 5.17
N ALA A 48 -10.48 7.35 5.75
CA ALA A 48 -10.24 8.10 6.99
C ALA A 48 -9.83 7.20 8.16
N ILE A 49 -10.27 5.93 8.16
CA ILE A 49 -9.92 4.94 9.17
C ILE A 49 -8.67 4.15 8.74
N MET A 50 -8.63 3.70 7.50
CA MET A 50 -7.59 2.79 7.01
C MET A 50 -6.26 3.48 6.74
N ALA A 51 -6.26 4.73 6.29
CA ALA A 51 -5.03 5.44 5.95
C ALA A 51 -4.09 5.66 7.15
N PRO A 52 -4.55 6.10 8.33
CA PRO A 52 -3.69 6.19 9.52
C PRO A 52 -3.11 4.85 9.93
N ILE A 53 -3.91 3.79 9.88
CA ILE A 53 -3.48 2.42 10.20
C ILE A 53 -2.42 1.96 9.20
N ALA A 54 -2.66 2.15 7.92
CA ALA A 54 -1.72 1.81 6.87
C ALA A 54 -0.40 2.58 7.00
N PHE A 55 -0.46 3.87 7.31
CA PHE A 55 0.72 4.69 7.55
C PHE A 55 1.58 4.15 8.69
N VAL A 56 0.97 3.85 9.83
CA VAL A 56 1.66 3.30 11.00
C VAL A 56 2.28 1.93 10.67
N LEU A 57 1.54 1.04 10.03
CA LEU A 57 2.03 -0.27 9.63
C LEU A 57 3.18 -0.18 8.63
N ASP A 58 3.09 0.71 7.66
CA ASP A 58 4.15 0.91 6.68
C ASP A 58 5.42 1.48 7.32
N MET A 59 5.29 2.52 8.14
CA MET A 59 6.44 3.14 8.81
C MET A 59 7.14 2.22 9.81
N LEU A 60 6.40 1.39 10.54
CA LEU A 60 6.95 0.57 11.62
C LEU A 60 7.33 -0.85 11.18
N ILE A 61 6.62 -1.43 10.23
CA ILE A 61 6.76 -2.85 9.85
C ILE A 61 7.19 -3.00 8.40
N ALA A 62 6.33 -2.65 7.46
CA ALA A 62 6.52 -2.97 6.06
C ALA A 62 7.70 -2.23 5.43
N GLY A 63 7.82 -0.92 5.66
CA GLY A 63 8.90 -0.10 5.13
C GLY A 63 10.29 -0.56 5.57
N PRO A 64 10.56 -0.64 6.87
CA PRO A 64 11.84 -1.13 7.38
C PRO A 64 12.18 -2.55 6.92
N LEU A 65 11.23 -3.48 6.92
CA LEU A 65 11.42 -4.85 6.46
C LEU A 65 11.70 -4.92 4.96
N ALA A 66 10.94 -4.17 4.16
CA ALA A 66 11.14 -4.11 2.72
C ALA A 66 12.52 -3.57 2.36
N LYS A 67 12.96 -2.49 3.00
CA LYS A 67 14.31 -1.93 2.82
C LYS A 67 15.39 -2.92 3.25
N LYS A 68 15.24 -3.55 4.41
CA LYS A 68 16.21 -4.52 4.93
C LYS A 68 16.40 -5.71 3.97
N ILE A 69 15.32 -6.25 3.43
CA ILE A 69 15.37 -7.34 2.46
C ILE A 69 16.00 -6.88 1.15
N THR A 70 15.57 -5.73 0.63
CA THR A 70 16.09 -5.18 -0.62
C THR A 70 17.60 -4.94 -0.54
N PHE A 71 18.08 -4.29 0.53
CA PHE A 71 19.51 -4.00 0.68
C PHE A 71 20.37 -5.24 0.99
N LYS A 72 19.75 -6.34 1.36
CA LYS A 72 20.41 -7.63 1.45
C LYS A 72 20.56 -8.31 0.08
N LEU A 73 19.63 -8.05 -0.84
CA LEU A 73 19.62 -8.65 -2.18
C LEU A 73 20.32 -7.78 -3.23
N PHE A 74 20.27 -6.48 -3.08
CA PHE A 74 20.81 -5.50 -4.04
C PHE A 74 21.77 -4.54 -3.34
N ASN A 75 22.84 -4.18 -4.04
CA ASN A 75 23.81 -3.21 -3.55
C ASN A 75 23.43 -1.79 -4.08
N PRO A 76 23.10 -0.82 -3.21
CA PRO A 76 22.72 0.53 -3.63
C PRO A 76 23.80 1.28 -4.42
N GLU A 77 25.07 0.89 -4.27
CA GLU A 77 26.20 1.54 -4.96
C GLU A 77 26.47 0.94 -6.34
N GLN A 78 26.07 -0.32 -6.58
CA GLN A 78 26.38 -1.03 -7.81
C GLN A 78 25.17 -1.28 -8.69
N ASP A 79 23.98 -1.43 -8.10
CA ASP A 79 22.77 -1.73 -8.83
C ASP A 79 22.03 -0.47 -9.29
N LYS A 80 21.33 -0.58 -10.41
CA LYS A 80 20.53 0.53 -10.92
C LYS A 80 19.43 0.91 -9.92
N PRO A 81 19.22 2.20 -9.63
CA PRO A 81 18.22 2.66 -8.67
C PRO A 81 16.81 2.13 -8.94
N ILE A 82 16.48 1.87 -10.19
CA ILE A 82 15.16 1.34 -10.56
C ILE A 82 14.91 -0.05 -10.00
N PHE A 83 15.91 -0.94 -9.99
CA PHE A 83 15.78 -2.29 -9.42
C PHE A 83 15.58 -2.24 -7.91
N ILE A 84 16.27 -1.34 -7.23
CA ILE A 84 16.12 -1.12 -5.79
C ILE A 84 14.71 -0.64 -5.47
N VAL A 85 14.23 0.35 -6.21
CA VAL A 85 12.87 0.90 -6.01
C VAL A 85 11.79 -0.16 -6.28
N LEU A 86 11.92 -0.93 -7.35
CA LEU A 86 10.98 -2.03 -7.66
C LEU A 86 11.00 -3.11 -6.58
N SER A 87 12.19 -3.49 -6.11
CA SER A 87 12.33 -4.49 -5.05
C SER A 87 11.71 -4.02 -3.74
N ILE A 88 11.96 -2.78 -3.33
CA ILE A 88 11.31 -2.20 -2.14
C ILE A 88 9.79 -2.22 -2.29
N SER A 89 9.27 -1.84 -3.46
CA SER A 89 7.83 -1.82 -3.74
C SER A 89 7.21 -3.22 -3.63
N ILE A 90 7.83 -4.21 -4.25
CA ILE A 90 7.35 -5.60 -4.20
C ILE A 90 7.40 -6.15 -2.78
N CYS A 91 8.51 -5.97 -2.06
CA CYS A 91 8.63 -6.41 -0.68
C CYS A 91 7.63 -5.71 0.24
N SER A 92 7.40 -4.41 0.04
CA SER A 92 6.39 -3.67 0.80
C SER A 92 4.99 -4.26 0.61
N ILE A 93 4.61 -4.59 -0.62
CA ILE A 93 3.32 -5.25 -0.90
C ILE A 93 3.22 -6.60 -0.20
N TRP A 94 4.28 -7.38 -0.18
CA TRP A 94 4.30 -8.68 0.48
C TRP A 94 3.94 -8.61 1.96
N PHE A 95 4.33 -7.55 2.64
CA PHE A 95 4.00 -7.32 4.05
C PHE A 95 2.69 -6.57 4.23
N MET A 96 2.47 -5.50 3.46
CA MET A 96 1.30 -4.65 3.61
C MET A 96 0.00 -5.34 3.19
N CYS A 97 0.01 -6.14 2.13
CA CYS A 97 -1.20 -6.77 1.62
C CYS A 97 -1.85 -7.72 2.64
N PRO A 98 -1.12 -8.67 3.27
CA PRO A 98 -1.67 -9.49 4.35
C PRO A 98 -2.11 -8.68 5.57
N LEU A 99 -1.31 -7.72 6.01
CA LEU A 99 -1.61 -6.89 7.18
C LEU A 99 -2.87 -6.05 6.96
N MET A 100 -2.96 -5.36 5.85
CA MET A 100 -4.13 -4.53 5.54
C MET A 100 -5.38 -5.36 5.26
N SER A 101 -5.22 -6.52 4.65
CA SER A 101 -6.33 -7.47 4.45
C SER A 101 -6.86 -8.01 5.78
N LEU A 102 -5.97 -8.24 6.76
CA LEU A 102 -6.38 -8.63 8.11
C LEU A 102 -7.16 -7.50 8.81
N VAL A 103 -6.64 -6.28 8.75
CA VAL A 103 -7.31 -5.09 9.31
C VAL A 103 -8.70 -4.90 8.68
N ALA A 104 -8.79 -4.99 7.35
CA ALA A 104 -10.06 -4.89 6.64
C ALA A 104 -11.05 -6.00 7.02
N THR A 105 -10.57 -7.21 7.21
CA THR A 105 -11.39 -8.35 7.64
C THR A 105 -11.97 -8.11 9.03
N ILE A 106 -11.16 -7.63 9.95
CA ILE A 106 -11.59 -7.36 11.33
C ILE A 106 -12.56 -6.19 11.40
N LEU A 107 -12.26 -5.08 10.70
CA LEU A 107 -13.05 -3.84 10.80
C LEU A 107 -14.31 -3.83 9.93
N PHE A 108 -14.28 -4.44 8.74
CA PHE A 108 -15.32 -4.27 7.71
C PHE A 108 -15.98 -5.59 7.27
N LYS A 109 -15.44 -6.74 7.62
CA LYS A 109 -15.92 -8.05 7.14
C LYS A 109 -16.37 -8.99 8.26
N GLY A 110 -16.91 -8.44 9.34
CA GLY A 110 -17.55 -9.22 10.40
C GLY A 110 -16.73 -9.47 11.65
N GLY A 111 -15.52 -8.89 11.76
CA GLY A 111 -14.69 -9.00 12.96
C GLY A 111 -14.14 -10.41 13.22
N PHE A 112 -13.91 -10.71 14.49
CA PHE A 112 -13.41 -12.03 14.90
C PHE A 112 -14.55 -13.05 14.99
N ASN A 113 -14.56 -14.00 14.07
CA ASN A 113 -15.49 -15.12 14.04
C ASN A 113 -14.80 -16.38 13.50
N SER A 114 -15.53 -17.50 13.42
CA SER A 114 -14.98 -18.78 12.93
C SER A 114 -14.45 -18.70 11.49
N ASN A 115 -14.89 -17.73 10.69
CA ASN A 115 -14.52 -17.56 9.30
C ASN A 115 -13.44 -16.48 9.08
N THR A 116 -12.93 -15.85 10.14
CA THR A 116 -11.96 -14.74 10.04
C THR A 116 -10.72 -15.14 9.24
N VAL A 117 -10.13 -16.29 9.52
CA VAL A 117 -8.91 -16.76 8.84
C VAL A 117 -9.18 -17.04 7.37
N SER A 118 -10.27 -17.71 7.04
CA SER A 118 -10.69 -18.00 5.67
C SER A 118 -10.94 -16.71 4.88
N THR A 119 -11.65 -15.76 5.46
CA THR A 119 -11.92 -14.45 4.86
C THR A 119 -10.65 -13.66 4.65
N TRP A 120 -9.75 -13.66 5.62
CA TRP A 120 -8.44 -13.00 5.53
C TRP A 120 -7.59 -13.55 4.38
N ILE A 121 -7.43 -14.86 4.31
CA ILE A 121 -6.66 -15.53 3.25
C ILE A 121 -7.27 -15.23 1.87
N SER A 122 -8.59 -15.36 1.74
CA SER A 122 -9.31 -15.07 0.50
C SER A 122 -9.15 -13.59 0.08
N THR A 123 -9.26 -12.67 1.02
CA THR A 123 -9.08 -11.24 0.77
C THR A 123 -7.64 -10.93 0.35
N THR A 124 -6.66 -11.50 1.03
CA THR A 124 -5.24 -11.34 0.68
C THR A 124 -4.96 -11.85 -0.73
N ALA A 125 -5.46 -13.05 -1.07
CA ALA A 125 -5.27 -13.64 -2.38
C ALA A 125 -5.89 -12.81 -3.51
N LYS A 126 -7.05 -12.19 -3.29
CA LYS A 126 -7.71 -11.30 -4.26
C LYS A 126 -7.02 -9.95 -4.38
N ASN A 127 -6.54 -9.41 -3.26
CA ASN A 127 -5.90 -8.09 -3.23
C ASN A 127 -4.47 -8.10 -3.77
N TYR A 128 -3.77 -9.20 -3.65
CA TYR A 128 -2.36 -9.30 -3.98
C TYR A 128 -2.03 -8.94 -5.43
N PRO A 129 -2.69 -9.56 -6.46
CA PRO A 129 -2.43 -9.21 -7.85
C PRO A 129 -2.77 -7.76 -8.17
N MET A 130 -3.89 -7.25 -7.64
CA MET A 130 -4.33 -5.88 -7.86
C MET A 130 -3.38 -4.88 -7.18
N ALA A 131 -2.96 -5.15 -5.95
CA ALA A 131 -2.00 -4.30 -5.24
C ALA A 131 -0.67 -4.23 -5.98
N THR A 132 -0.16 -5.35 -6.46
CA THR A 132 1.09 -5.41 -7.23
C THR A 132 0.99 -4.62 -8.54
N PHE A 133 -0.07 -4.86 -9.29
CA PHE A 133 -0.34 -4.16 -10.55
C PHE A 133 -0.44 -2.65 -10.33
N TRP A 134 -1.26 -2.23 -9.38
CA TRP A 134 -1.49 -0.83 -9.07
C TRP A 134 -0.22 -0.13 -8.57
N GLN A 135 0.51 -0.76 -7.67
CA GLN A 135 1.76 -0.23 -7.13
C GLN A 135 2.81 0.00 -8.22
N LEU A 136 3.04 -0.99 -9.08
CA LEU A 136 4.11 -0.94 -10.07
C LEU A 136 3.80 -0.02 -11.24
N LEU A 137 2.55 -0.01 -11.72
CA LEU A 137 2.17 0.72 -12.93
C LEU A 137 1.63 2.13 -12.66
N PHE A 138 0.95 2.35 -11.55
CA PHE A 138 0.27 3.63 -11.28
C PHE A 138 0.78 4.33 -10.01
N ALA A 139 0.60 3.72 -8.85
CA ALA A 139 0.91 4.38 -7.58
C ALA A 139 2.39 4.78 -7.46
N GLY A 140 3.29 3.88 -7.74
CA GLY A 140 4.73 4.14 -7.69
C GLY A 140 5.16 5.30 -8.59
N PRO A 141 4.92 5.24 -9.91
CA PRO A 141 5.24 6.33 -10.82
C PRO A 141 4.57 7.66 -10.49
N ILE A 142 3.27 7.64 -10.15
CA ILE A 142 2.50 8.86 -9.80
C ILE A 142 3.08 9.50 -8.55
N VAL A 143 3.28 8.76 -7.49
CA VAL A 143 3.80 9.28 -6.21
C VAL A 143 5.22 9.79 -6.38
N ARG A 144 6.08 9.09 -7.10
CA ARG A 144 7.44 9.57 -7.39
C ARG A 144 7.44 10.88 -8.18
N LYS A 145 6.52 11.02 -9.13
CA LYS A 145 6.38 12.25 -9.92
C LYS A 145 5.90 13.41 -9.05
N ILE A 146 4.87 13.20 -8.24
CA ILE A 146 4.34 14.21 -7.31
C ILE A 146 5.42 14.61 -6.29
N PHE A 147 6.09 13.64 -5.70
CA PHE A 147 7.16 13.88 -4.75
C PHE A 147 8.31 14.68 -5.37
N GLY A 148 8.70 14.34 -6.61
CA GLY A 148 9.70 15.09 -7.37
C GLY A 148 9.30 16.53 -7.64
N LEU A 149 8.01 16.79 -7.90
CA LEU A 149 7.51 18.16 -8.10
C LEU A 149 7.52 18.97 -6.80
N ILE A 150 7.16 18.35 -5.66
CA ILE A 150 7.16 19.01 -4.35
C ILE A 150 8.57 19.37 -3.90
N PHE A 151 9.54 18.50 -4.14
CA PHE A 151 10.93 18.69 -3.69
C PHE A 151 11.91 19.08 -4.81
N ARG A 152 11.40 19.49 -5.98
CA ARG A 152 12.23 19.86 -7.14
C ARG A 152 13.10 21.09 -6.87
N ASN A 153 12.69 21.97 -5.98
CA ASN A 153 13.34 23.25 -5.69
C ASN A 153 14.17 23.25 -4.39
N LYS A 154 14.49 22.05 -3.88
CA LYS A 154 15.33 21.93 -2.68
C LYS A 154 16.45 20.86 -2.91
#